data_4221a0527e87960881b74a6b906dd3fb
#
_entry.id   4221a0527e87960881b74a6b906dd3fb
#
_cell.length_a   1.000
_cell.length_b   1.000
_cell.length_c   1.000
_cell.angle_alpha   90.00
_cell.angle_beta   90.00
_cell.angle_gamma   90.00
#
_symmetry.space_group_name_H-M   'P 1'
#
loop_
_entity.id
_entity.type
_entity.pdbx_description
1 polymer ?
#
loop_
_entity_poly.entity_id
_entity_poly.type
_entity_poly.pdbx_seq_one_letter_code
_entity_poly.pdbx_strand_id
1 'polypeptide(L)'
;MSDNEFSYLSEKILEAKIHDSPYPHIEIENFLSPEHFQKVIQDNQIHFEECVDTKDLLKKLKEKSYEVITFPGCNTDLKMYLKSLETGEWKHGTRGNPIESYGVTLRLMKYENDFLSRLVEYMNGKEFESSMKKKFGIEERTEIISAVQKNLT
;
A
#
# COMPACT_ATOMS: atom_id res chain seq x y z
N MET A 1 10.73 -23.87 16.42
CA MET A 1 10.42 -22.58 15.75
C MET A 1 9.03 -22.73 15.17
N SER A 2 8.04 -21.96 15.60
CA SER A 2 6.73 -22.00 14.93
C SER A 2 6.94 -21.33 13.57
N ASP A 3 6.88 -22.11 12.50
CA ASP A 3 6.93 -21.54 11.15
C ASP A 3 5.72 -20.62 11.00
N ASN A 4 6.00 -19.31 10.87
CA ASN A 4 4.95 -18.36 10.57
C ASN A 4 4.41 -18.67 9.18
N GLU A 5 3.09 -18.70 9.01
CA GLU A 5 2.43 -19.02 7.74
C GLU A 5 2.91 -18.13 6.56
N PHE A 6 3.55 -16.99 6.86
CA PHE A 6 4.06 -16.03 5.89
C PHE A 6 5.58 -16.05 5.68
N SER A 7 6.33 -16.94 6.39
CA SER A 7 7.81 -16.99 6.31
C SER A 7 8.32 -17.19 4.88
N TYR A 8 7.56 -17.89 4.03
CA TYR A 8 7.89 -18.06 2.61
C TYR A 8 8.03 -16.72 1.83
N LEU A 9 7.41 -15.63 2.31
CA LEU A 9 7.58 -14.29 1.70
C LEU A 9 9.01 -13.78 1.88
N SER A 10 9.57 -13.98 3.07
CA SER A 10 10.98 -13.66 3.35
C SER A 10 11.94 -14.51 2.53
N GLU A 11 11.64 -15.79 2.34
CA GLU A 11 12.42 -16.70 1.48
C GLU A 11 12.41 -16.20 0.03
N LYS A 12 11.24 -15.87 -0.52
CA LYS A 12 11.11 -15.31 -1.88
C LYS A 12 11.93 -14.02 -2.06
N ILE A 13 11.96 -13.13 -1.05
CA ILE A 13 12.78 -11.92 -1.10
C ILE A 13 14.26 -12.29 -1.19
N LEU A 14 14.72 -13.22 -0.36
CA LEU A 14 16.12 -13.63 -0.33
C LEU A 14 16.54 -14.32 -1.63
N GLU A 15 15.68 -15.09 -2.26
CA GLU A 15 15.93 -15.79 -3.52
C GLU A 15 15.82 -14.89 -4.76
N ALA A 16 15.01 -13.82 -4.71
CA ALA A 16 14.77 -12.94 -5.85
C ALA A 16 16.08 -12.36 -6.40
N LYS A 17 16.16 -12.18 -7.70
CA LYS A 17 17.32 -11.54 -8.35
C LYS A 17 17.27 -10.03 -8.15
N ILE A 18 18.41 -9.44 -7.78
CA ILE A 18 18.56 -7.98 -7.78
C ILE A 18 18.83 -7.51 -9.19
N HIS A 19 18.10 -6.50 -9.63
CA HIS A 19 18.33 -5.74 -10.85
C HIS A 19 18.94 -4.39 -10.47
N ASP A 20 20.01 -4.00 -11.17
CA ASP A 20 20.76 -2.77 -10.81
C ASP A 20 20.31 -1.53 -11.58
N SER A 21 19.54 -1.70 -12.65
CA SER A 21 19.08 -0.58 -13.48
C SER A 21 17.55 -0.47 -13.46
N PRO A 22 17.00 0.74 -13.34
CA PRO A 22 17.67 2.06 -13.19
C PRO A 22 18.20 2.33 -11.76
N TYR A 23 17.85 1.51 -10.79
CA TYR A 23 18.29 1.50 -9.40
C TYR A 23 18.19 0.07 -8.85
N PRO A 24 18.87 -0.29 -7.76
CA PRO A 24 18.75 -1.63 -7.17
C PRO A 24 17.31 -1.95 -6.77
N HIS A 25 16.74 -2.99 -7.37
CA HIS A 25 15.37 -3.46 -7.07
C HIS A 25 15.23 -4.96 -7.28
N ILE A 26 14.17 -5.53 -6.75
CA ILE A 26 13.74 -6.91 -7.00
C ILE A 26 12.32 -6.91 -7.56
N GLU A 27 12.05 -7.86 -8.44
CA GLU A 27 10.71 -8.15 -8.94
C GLU A 27 10.36 -9.60 -8.56
N ILE A 28 9.21 -9.79 -7.96
CA ILE A 28 8.76 -11.13 -7.54
C ILE A 28 7.36 -11.36 -8.09
N GLU A 29 7.27 -12.21 -9.10
CA GLU A 29 5.98 -12.70 -9.57
C GLU A 29 5.36 -13.65 -8.55
N ASN A 30 4.03 -13.63 -8.46
CA ASN A 30 3.28 -14.49 -7.52
C ASN A 30 3.81 -14.39 -6.08
N PHE A 31 4.06 -13.17 -5.59
CA PHE A 31 4.62 -12.93 -4.27
C PHE A 31 3.81 -13.65 -3.19
N LEU A 32 2.49 -13.46 -3.17
CA LEU A 32 1.58 -14.27 -2.35
C LEU A 32 1.34 -15.65 -2.99
N SER A 33 1.17 -16.67 -2.17
CA SER A 33 0.66 -17.96 -2.65
C SER A 33 -0.75 -17.77 -3.25
N PRO A 34 -1.19 -18.66 -4.18
CA PRO A 34 -2.53 -18.55 -4.75
C PRO A 34 -3.64 -18.51 -3.68
N GLU A 35 -3.51 -19.30 -2.63
CA GLU A 35 -4.46 -19.33 -1.52
C GLU A 35 -4.49 -17.99 -0.76
N HIS A 36 -3.32 -17.45 -0.40
CA HIS A 36 -3.22 -16.19 0.31
C HIS A 36 -3.66 -15.02 -0.55
N PHE A 37 -3.35 -15.04 -1.85
CA PHE A 37 -3.84 -14.05 -2.80
C PHE A 37 -5.36 -14.04 -2.86
N GLN A 38 -6.01 -15.21 -2.94
CA GLN A 38 -7.47 -15.30 -2.93
C GLN A 38 -8.07 -14.76 -1.64
N LYS A 39 -7.48 -15.05 -0.48
CA LYS A 39 -7.92 -14.47 0.81
C LYS A 39 -7.85 -12.94 0.82
N VAL A 40 -6.82 -12.35 0.21
CA VAL A 40 -6.68 -10.89 0.11
C VAL A 40 -7.73 -10.29 -0.80
N ILE A 41 -7.90 -10.79 -2.04
CA ILE A 41 -8.82 -10.18 -2.99
C ILE A 41 -10.30 -10.41 -2.66
N GLN A 42 -10.62 -11.42 -1.85
CA GLN A 42 -11.98 -11.69 -1.37
C GLN A 42 -12.30 -10.96 -0.06
N ASP A 43 -11.32 -10.31 0.55
CA ASP A 43 -11.55 -9.54 1.77
C ASP A 43 -12.54 -8.39 1.51
N ASN A 44 -13.54 -8.27 2.37
CA ASN A 44 -14.59 -7.26 2.22
C ASN A 44 -14.08 -5.82 2.36
N GLN A 45 -12.93 -5.61 3.00
CA GLN A 45 -12.29 -4.30 3.08
C GLN A 45 -11.47 -3.97 1.83
N ILE A 46 -11.10 -4.97 1.01
CA ILE A 46 -10.34 -4.80 -0.24
C ILE A 46 -11.26 -4.87 -1.45
N HIS A 47 -12.18 -5.84 -1.45
CA HIS A 47 -13.15 -5.99 -2.53
C HIS A 47 -14.26 -4.93 -2.38
N PHE A 48 -14.45 -4.14 -3.43
CA PHE A 48 -15.51 -3.14 -3.50
C PHE A 48 -16.49 -3.50 -4.59
N GLU A 49 -17.77 -3.42 -4.26
CA GLU A 49 -18.83 -3.40 -5.26
C GLU A 49 -18.70 -2.14 -6.13
N GLU A 50 -19.31 -2.16 -7.29
CA GLU A 50 -19.36 -0.99 -8.17
C GLU A 50 -19.85 0.24 -7.41
N CYS A 51 -19.14 1.33 -7.61
CA CYS A 51 -19.48 2.63 -7.05
C CYS A 51 -20.05 3.52 -8.14
N VAL A 52 -21.11 4.25 -7.81
CA VAL A 52 -21.78 5.15 -8.78
C VAL A 52 -20.88 6.32 -9.15
N ASP A 53 -20.17 6.86 -8.17
CA ASP A 53 -19.24 7.97 -8.33
C ASP A 53 -18.17 7.98 -7.24
N THR A 54 -17.24 8.95 -7.30
CA THR A 54 -16.17 9.10 -6.33
C THR A 54 -16.68 9.40 -4.91
N LYS A 55 -17.81 10.10 -4.76
CA LYS A 55 -18.37 10.40 -3.43
C LYS A 55 -18.93 9.14 -2.78
N ASP A 56 -19.59 8.28 -3.56
CA ASP A 56 -20.04 6.96 -3.11
C ASP A 56 -18.86 6.06 -2.72
N LEU A 57 -17.81 6.04 -3.54
CA LEU A 57 -16.56 5.32 -3.21
C LEU A 57 -15.95 5.80 -1.90
N LEU A 58 -15.81 7.11 -1.71
CA LEU A 58 -15.25 7.67 -0.48
C LEU A 58 -16.09 7.33 0.77
N LYS A 59 -17.42 7.32 0.63
CA LYS A 59 -18.32 6.89 1.70
C LYS A 59 -18.09 5.42 2.05
N LYS A 60 -18.07 4.53 1.06
CA LYS A 60 -17.82 3.09 1.24
C LYS A 60 -16.43 2.83 1.86
N LEU A 61 -15.40 3.57 1.41
CA LEU A 61 -14.05 3.48 1.98
C LEU A 61 -14.04 3.85 3.47
N LYS A 62 -14.72 4.94 3.83
CA LYS A 62 -14.83 5.37 5.23
C LYS A 62 -15.58 4.35 6.09
N GLU A 63 -16.66 3.76 5.58
CA GLU A 63 -17.42 2.69 6.26
C GLU A 63 -16.55 1.44 6.48
N LYS A 64 -15.58 1.18 5.61
CA LYS A 64 -14.60 0.09 5.72
C LYS A 64 -13.31 0.47 6.46
N SER A 65 -13.33 1.53 7.27
CA SER A 65 -12.22 2.00 8.10
C SER A 65 -11.01 2.55 7.34
N TYR A 66 -11.20 3.07 6.12
CA TYR A 66 -10.17 3.82 5.43
C TYR A 66 -10.19 5.29 5.84
N GLU A 67 -9.02 5.86 6.05
CA GLU A 67 -8.83 7.28 6.32
C GLU A 67 -7.85 7.90 5.33
N VAL A 68 -8.07 9.18 5.02
CA VAL A 68 -7.14 9.96 4.20
C VAL A 68 -5.85 10.16 4.98
N ILE A 69 -4.74 9.81 4.36
CA ILE A 69 -3.42 10.07 4.92
C ILE A 69 -2.73 11.20 4.16
N THR A 70 -1.95 11.98 4.89
CA THR A 70 -1.04 12.98 4.34
C THR A 70 0.39 12.58 4.67
N PHE A 71 1.30 12.80 3.75
CA PHE A 71 2.72 12.54 3.92
C PHE A 71 3.54 13.69 3.31
N PRO A 72 4.82 13.86 3.69
CA PRO A 72 5.68 14.87 3.10
C PRO A 72 5.72 14.74 1.58
N GLY A 73 5.37 15.80 0.85
CA GLY A 73 5.24 15.79 -0.61
C GLY A 73 3.82 15.53 -1.13
N CYS A 74 2.86 15.22 -0.26
CA CYS A 74 1.45 15.17 -0.65
C CYS A 74 0.91 16.60 -0.80
N ASN A 75 0.49 16.96 -2.01
CA ASN A 75 0.05 18.34 -2.32
C ASN A 75 -1.46 18.50 -2.35
N THR A 76 -2.19 17.40 -2.35
CA THR A 76 -3.65 17.42 -2.48
C THR A 76 -4.29 16.85 -1.23
N ASP A 77 -5.01 17.69 -0.50
CA ASP A 77 -5.92 17.23 0.53
C ASP A 77 -7.27 16.80 -0.09
N LEU A 78 -8.08 16.08 0.67
CA LEU A 78 -9.38 15.59 0.21
C LEU A 78 -10.31 16.73 -0.26
N LYS A 79 -10.29 17.87 0.42
CA LYS A 79 -11.16 19.00 0.08
C LYS A 79 -10.76 19.63 -1.26
N MET A 80 -9.46 19.79 -1.51
CA MET A 80 -8.94 20.27 -2.79
C MET A 80 -9.25 19.27 -3.90
N TYR A 81 -9.05 17.98 -3.65
CA TYR A 81 -9.34 16.92 -4.61
C TYR A 81 -10.82 16.93 -5.03
N LEU A 82 -11.76 16.95 -4.06
CA LEU A 82 -13.20 17.00 -4.35
C LEU A 82 -13.60 18.28 -5.11
N LYS A 83 -13.00 19.42 -4.77
CA LYS A 83 -13.24 20.67 -5.48
C LYS A 83 -12.78 20.56 -6.94
N SER A 84 -11.61 20.00 -7.19
CA SER A 84 -11.09 19.79 -8.54
C SER A 84 -11.95 18.86 -9.38
N LEU A 85 -12.50 17.80 -8.77
CA LEU A 85 -13.49 16.92 -9.42
C LEU A 85 -14.77 17.67 -9.81
N GLU A 86 -15.24 18.59 -8.97
CA GLU A 86 -16.48 19.36 -9.23
C GLU A 86 -16.28 20.43 -10.31
N THR A 87 -15.12 21.10 -10.31
CA THR A 87 -14.85 22.25 -11.19
C THR A 87 -14.13 21.88 -12.47
N GLY A 88 -13.52 20.70 -12.54
CA GLY A 88 -12.60 20.33 -13.63
C GLY A 88 -11.27 21.11 -13.60
N GLU A 89 -11.06 21.96 -12.60
CA GLU A 89 -9.86 22.76 -12.45
C GLU A 89 -8.84 22.03 -11.56
N TRP A 90 -7.79 21.53 -12.17
CA TRP A 90 -6.67 20.93 -11.46
C TRP A 90 -5.57 21.96 -11.27
N LYS A 91 -5.36 22.41 -10.04
CA LYS A 91 -4.25 23.31 -9.72
C LYS A 91 -2.95 22.51 -9.67
N HIS A 92 -1.99 22.91 -10.49
CA HIS A 92 -0.62 22.42 -10.34
C HIS A 92 -0.12 22.72 -8.93
N GLY A 93 0.54 21.74 -8.31
CA GLY A 93 1.10 21.91 -6.98
C GLY A 93 1.93 23.18 -6.86
N THR A 94 2.01 23.73 -5.67
CA THR A 94 2.60 25.04 -5.36
C THR A 94 4.06 25.21 -5.79
N ARG A 95 4.71 24.14 -6.27
CA ARG A 95 6.13 24.11 -6.69
C ARG A 95 6.32 23.95 -8.19
N GLY A 96 5.23 23.93 -8.99
CA GLY A 96 5.32 23.81 -10.44
C GLY A 96 5.95 22.50 -10.93
N ASN A 97 6.01 21.48 -10.10
CA ASN A 97 6.56 20.17 -10.46
C ASN A 97 5.45 19.31 -11.10
N PRO A 98 5.54 18.97 -12.39
CA PRO A 98 4.51 18.19 -13.09
C PRO A 98 4.41 16.73 -12.63
N ILE A 99 5.32 16.27 -11.77
CA ILE A 99 5.36 14.89 -11.26
C ILE A 99 4.50 14.73 -10.00
N GLU A 100 4.05 15.82 -9.39
CA GLU A 100 3.20 15.75 -8.21
C GLU A 100 1.80 15.27 -8.61
N SER A 101 1.47 14.04 -8.21
CA SER A 101 0.18 13.41 -8.53
C SER A 101 -0.99 14.16 -7.90
N TYR A 102 -1.98 14.45 -8.70
CA TYR A 102 -3.28 14.94 -8.24
C TYR A 102 -4.08 13.77 -7.70
N GLY A 103 -4.04 13.55 -6.42
CA GLY A 103 -4.77 12.45 -5.86
C GLY A 103 -4.76 12.46 -4.34
N VAL A 104 -5.59 11.66 -3.77
CA VAL A 104 -5.57 11.40 -2.33
C VAL A 104 -5.30 9.94 -2.08
N THR A 105 -4.52 9.67 -1.04
CA THR A 105 -4.27 8.31 -0.58
C THR A 105 -5.08 8.04 0.67
N LEU A 106 -5.81 6.94 0.65
CA LEU A 106 -6.54 6.45 1.81
C LEU A 106 -5.85 5.17 2.30
N ARG A 107 -5.68 5.06 3.61
CA ARG A 107 -5.10 3.90 4.26
C ARG A 107 -6.14 3.19 5.11
N LEU A 108 -6.15 1.86 5.05
CA LEU A 108 -6.93 1.04 5.94
C LEU A 108 -6.35 1.14 7.35
N MET A 109 -7.10 1.71 8.29
CA MET A 109 -6.63 1.98 9.65
C MET A 109 -6.96 0.86 10.63
N LYS A 110 -8.01 0.10 10.36
CA LYS A 110 -8.45 -1.01 11.20
C LYS A 110 -8.77 -2.22 10.35
N TYR A 111 -8.07 -3.30 10.59
CA TYR A 111 -8.29 -4.59 9.93
C TYR A 111 -9.39 -5.36 10.68
N GLU A 112 -10.44 -5.73 9.98
CA GLU A 112 -11.54 -6.54 10.52
C GLU A 112 -11.28 -8.03 10.33
N ASN A 113 -10.53 -8.37 9.29
CA ASN A 113 -10.15 -9.73 8.97
C ASN A 113 -8.81 -10.10 9.63
N ASP A 114 -8.83 -11.17 10.41
CA ASP A 114 -7.67 -11.67 11.13
C ASP A 114 -6.51 -12.08 10.20
N PHE A 115 -6.81 -12.68 9.04
CA PHE A 115 -5.78 -13.04 8.05
C PHE A 115 -5.04 -11.81 7.53
N LEU A 116 -5.79 -10.77 7.10
CA LEU A 116 -5.20 -9.54 6.57
C LEU A 116 -4.40 -8.81 7.64
N SER A 117 -4.89 -8.79 8.88
CA SER A 117 -4.18 -8.23 10.03
C SER A 117 -2.84 -8.93 10.24
N ARG A 118 -2.82 -10.26 10.30
CA ARG A 118 -1.59 -11.04 10.49
C ARG A 118 -0.60 -10.89 9.33
N LEU A 119 -1.10 -10.81 8.08
CA LEU A 119 -0.25 -10.58 6.91
C LEU A 119 0.48 -9.24 7.02
N VAL A 120 -0.26 -8.17 7.33
CA VAL A 120 0.33 -6.83 7.47
C VAL A 120 1.26 -6.75 8.69
N GLU A 121 0.92 -7.40 9.80
CA GLU A 121 1.77 -7.51 10.98
C GLU A 121 3.09 -8.24 10.65
N TYR A 122 3.03 -9.35 9.91
CA TYR A 122 4.22 -10.05 9.45
C TYR A 122 5.11 -9.16 8.58
N MET A 123 4.53 -8.46 7.59
CA MET A 123 5.29 -7.57 6.70
C MET A 123 5.87 -6.33 7.42
N ASN A 124 5.35 -5.97 8.58
CA ASN A 124 5.90 -4.93 9.45
C ASN A 124 6.84 -5.52 10.53
N GLY A 125 6.98 -6.84 10.56
CA GLY A 125 7.75 -7.55 11.56
C GLY A 125 9.25 -7.63 11.24
N LYS A 126 10.01 -8.01 12.28
CA LYS A 126 11.48 -8.09 12.20
C LYS A 126 12.01 -9.12 11.23
N GLU A 127 11.29 -10.22 11.01
CA GLU A 127 11.70 -11.28 10.09
C GLU A 127 11.71 -10.74 8.65
N PHE A 128 10.61 -10.09 8.25
CA PHE A 128 10.47 -9.48 6.92
C PHE A 128 11.48 -8.33 6.74
N GLU A 129 11.62 -7.45 7.72
CA GLU A 129 12.64 -6.38 7.73
C GLU A 129 14.04 -6.95 7.54
N SER A 130 14.39 -8.00 8.30
CA SER A 130 15.71 -8.62 8.23
C SER A 130 16.01 -9.23 6.87
N SER A 131 15.01 -9.84 6.21
CA SER A 131 15.18 -10.39 4.86
C SER A 131 15.43 -9.29 3.83
N MET A 132 14.71 -8.16 3.91
CA MET A 132 14.94 -7.00 3.06
C MET A 132 16.32 -6.38 3.27
N LYS A 133 16.71 -6.18 4.53
CA LYS A 133 18.06 -5.68 4.87
C LYS A 133 19.15 -6.57 4.33
N LYS A 134 19.04 -7.87 4.56
CA LYS A 134 20.01 -8.86 4.06
C LYS A 134 20.09 -8.86 2.55
N LYS A 135 18.93 -8.75 1.88
CA LYS A 135 18.84 -8.75 0.41
C LYS A 135 19.59 -7.57 -0.20
N PHE A 136 19.41 -6.37 0.34
CA PHE A 136 19.98 -5.14 -0.22
C PHE A 136 21.27 -4.66 0.49
N GLY A 137 21.79 -5.43 1.45
CA GLY A 137 23.00 -5.04 2.20
C GLY A 137 22.82 -3.78 3.04
N ILE A 138 21.63 -3.56 3.60
CA ILE A 138 21.32 -2.37 4.40
C ILE A 138 21.74 -2.62 5.85
N GLU A 139 22.73 -1.88 6.35
CA GLU A 139 23.22 -1.98 7.73
C GLU A 139 22.54 -0.98 8.67
N GLU A 140 22.01 0.11 8.12
CA GLU A 140 21.41 1.18 8.91
C GLU A 140 20.09 0.76 9.59
N ARG A 141 19.71 1.51 10.62
CA ARG A 141 18.41 1.33 11.26
C ARG A 141 17.31 1.77 10.28
N THR A 142 16.47 0.84 9.89
CA THR A 142 15.33 1.06 8.99
C THR A 142 14.05 0.60 9.66
N GLU A 143 12.93 1.07 9.15
CA GLU A 143 11.61 0.60 9.49
C GLU A 143 10.84 0.33 8.20
N ILE A 144 10.17 -0.82 8.12
CA ILE A 144 9.25 -1.13 7.03
C ILE A 144 7.85 -0.82 7.51
N ILE A 145 7.13 -0.03 6.73
CA ILE A 145 5.72 0.27 6.96
C ILE A 145 4.91 -0.27 5.80
N SER A 146 4.26 -1.41 6.03
CA SER A 146 3.33 -2.01 5.08
C SER A 146 1.90 -1.68 5.48
N ALA A 147 1.07 -1.36 4.51
CA ALA A 147 -0.34 -1.05 4.74
C ALA A 147 -1.16 -1.27 3.47
N VAL A 148 -2.45 -1.55 3.64
CA VAL A 148 -3.41 -1.52 2.55
C VAL A 148 -3.79 -0.07 2.25
N GLN A 149 -3.64 0.34 0.99
CA GLN A 149 -3.92 1.70 0.55
C GLN A 149 -4.77 1.71 -0.73
N LYS A 150 -5.57 2.73 -0.86
CA LYS A 150 -6.33 3.06 -2.08
C LYS A 150 -5.93 4.46 -2.53
N ASN A 151 -5.44 4.57 -3.75
CA ASN A 151 -5.14 5.86 -4.37
C ASN A 151 -6.29 6.26 -5.29
N LEU A 152 -6.74 7.50 -5.16
CA LEU A 152 -7.71 8.15 -6.02
C LEU A 152 -6.98 9.23 -6.83
N THR A 153 -6.95 9.07 -8.12
CA THR A 153 -6.29 9.99 -9.08
C THR A 153 -7.31 10.56 -10.04
#